data_d237fe41abe1c151c1fa3dbe87266dd3
#
_entry.id   d237fe41abe1c151c1fa3dbe87266dd3
#
_cell.length_a   1.000
_cell.length_b   1.000
_cell.length_c   1.000
_cell.angle_alpha   90.00
_cell.angle_beta   90.00
_cell.angle_gamma   90.00
#
_symmetry.space_group_name_H-M   'P 1'
#
loop_
_entity.id
_entity.type
_entity.pdbx_description
1 polymer ?
#
loop_
_entity_poly.entity_id
_entity_poly.type
_entity_poly.pdbx_seq_one_letter_code
_entity_poly.pdbx_strand_id
1 'polypeptide(L)'
;MEYTYKIHQDTPDHQNKELERYEREVFGTTEYSEQYADTLPKVIARYMEEAKIGTNKLSRLTGIPKATITRYCNGTARYKEDYLCAICVALRLKPIKQRYLLGRLRHHLHDGIVEHTIRSYIIREYLDGCYYDDSLTVIACNDRLKANGVPPLTKLTSEMEGRQ
;
A
#
# COMPACT_ATOMS: atom_id res chain seq x y z
N MET A 1 24.09 -20.95 13.54
CA MET A 1 23.53 -20.80 12.20
C MET A 1 23.47 -19.33 11.89
N GLU A 2 24.38 -18.86 11.09
CA GLU A 2 24.31 -17.49 10.55
C GLU A 2 23.28 -17.50 9.43
N TYR A 3 22.13 -16.87 9.67
CA TYR A 3 21.25 -16.48 8.59
C TYR A 3 21.92 -15.30 7.88
N THR A 4 22.68 -15.58 6.87
CA THR A 4 23.11 -14.59 5.91
C THR A 4 21.87 -14.13 5.14
N TYR A 5 21.24 -13.06 5.61
CA TYR A 5 20.35 -12.27 4.76
C TYR A 5 21.18 -11.82 3.57
N LYS A 6 21.05 -12.50 2.45
CA LYS A 6 21.43 -11.90 1.17
C LYS A 6 20.49 -10.72 0.97
N ILE A 7 20.91 -9.56 1.43
CA ILE A 7 20.39 -8.31 0.96
C ILE A 7 20.73 -8.31 -0.52
N HIS A 8 19.80 -8.74 -1.36
CA HIS A 8 19.85 -8.38 -2.75
C HIS A 8 19.80 -6.86 -2.74
N GLN A 9 20.94 -6.23 -2.95
CA GLN A 9 21.00 -4.83 -3.32
C GLN A 9 20.32 -4.74 -4.68
N ASP A 10 18.99 -4.62 -4.64
CA ASP A 10 18.22 -4.24 -5.80
C ASP A 10 18.69 -2.83 -6.17
N THR A 11 19.56 -2.77 -7.14
CA THR A 11 19.96 -1.50 -7.72
C THR A 11 18.71 -0.81 -8.28
N PRO A 12 18.62 0.53 -8.23
CA PRO A 12 17.48 1.26 -8.80
C PRO A 12 17.12 0.81 -10.22
N ASP A 13 18.11 0.44 -11.01
CA ASP A 13 17.95 -0.09 -12.37
C ASP A 13 17.19 -1.42 -12.41
N HIS A 14 17.43 -2.31 -11.46
CA HIS A 14 16.75 -3.60 -11.40
C HIS A 14 15.28 -3.44 -11.00
N GLN A 15 15.02 -2.56 -10.05
CA GLN A 15 13.65 -2.25 -9.61
C GLN A 15 12.83 -1.59 -10.71
N ASN A 16 13.43 -0.70 -11.50
CA ASN A 16 12.79 -0.07 -12.64
C ASN A 16 12.43 -1.10 -13.73
N LYS A 17 13.36 -2.02 -14.05
CA LYS A 17 13.11 -3.09 -15.02
C LYS A 17 12.01 -4.06 -14.59
N GLU A 18 11.93 -4.38 -13.30
CA GLU A 18 10.83 -5.19 -12.77
C GLU A 18 9.49 -4.48 -12.88
N LEU A 19 9.44 -3.18 -12.59
CA LEU A 19 8.23 -2.37 -12.71
C LEU A 19 7.79 -2.24 -14.18
N GLU A 20 8.71 -2.00 -15.09
CA GLU A 20 8.44 -1.96 -16.54
C GLU A 20 7.93 -3.30 -17.07
N ARG A 21 8.52 -4.40 -16.60
CA ARG A 21 8.06 -5.74 -16.94
C ARG A 21 6.65 -5.99 -16.40
N TYR A 22 6.38 -5.62 -15.16
CA TYR A 22 5.07 -5.74 -14.55
C TYR A 22 4.02 -4.90 -15.30
N GLU A 23 4.33 -3.65 -15.65
CA GLU A 23 3.46 -2.80 -16.47
C GLU A 23 3.12 -3.47 -17.79
N ARG A 24 4.11 -4.01 -18.45
CA ARG A 24 3.96 -4.67 -19.76
C ARG A 24 3.11 -5.94 -19.69
N GLU A 25 3.29 -6.75 -18.63
CA GLU A 25 2.55 -8.00 -18.44
C GLU A 25 1.11 -7.76 -18.00
N VAL A 26 0.86 -6.76 -17.17
CA VAL A 26 -0.45 -6.52 -16.53
C VAL A 26 -1.31 -5.54 -17.32
N PHE A 27 -0.70 -4.50 -17.87
CA PHE A 27 -1.42 -3.41 -18.53
C PHE A 27 -1.27 -3.41 -20.06
N GLY A 28 -0.55 -4.39 -20.66
CA GLY A 28 -0.31 -4.46 -22.09
C GLY A 28 0.81 -3.54 -22.55
N THR A 29 0.82 -3.15 -23.80
CA THR A 29 1.91 -2.43 -24.44
C THR A 29 2.15 -1.02 -23.88
N THR A 30 3.35 -0.49 -24.14
CA THR A 30 3.85 0.84 -23.72
C THR A 30 2.95 2.02 -24.04
N GLU A 31 2.05 1.93 -25.02
CA GLU A 31 1.05 2.95 -25.31
C GLU A 31 0.01 3.10 -24.20
N TYR A 32 -0.18 2.03 -23.41
CA TYR A 32 -1.08 2.04 -22.26
C TYR A 32 -0.43 2.69 -21.03
N SER A 33 0.91 2.62 -20.96
CA SER A 33 1.66 3.13 -19.80
C SER A 33 1.63 4.65 -19.70
N GLU A 34 1.65 5.38 -20.81
CA GLU A 34 1.64 6.84 -20.79
C GLU A 34 0.27 7.42 -20.40
N GLN A 35 -0.85 6.80 -20.83
CA GLN A 35 -2.20 7.24 -20.48
C GLN A 35 -2.71 6.73 -19.14
N TYR A 36 -2.23 5.58 -18.69
CA TYR A 36 -2.68 4.96 -17.43
C TYR A 36 -1.66 5.06 -16.32
N ALA A 37 -0.42 5.41 -16.63
CA ALA A 37 0.63 5.66 -15.67
C ALA A 37 0.23 6.73 -14.64
N ASP A 38 -0.56 7.70 -15.03
CA ASP A 38 -0.94 8.84 -14.19
C ASP A 38 -2.25 8.64 -13.39
N THR A 39 -2.92 7.50 -13.50
CA THR A 39 -4.20 7.34 -12.83
C THR A 39 -4.16 6.34 -11.67
N LEU A 40 -3.69 6.78 -10.51
CA LEU A 40 -3.87 6.10 -9.22
C LEU A 40 -5.30 5.55 -9.03
N PRO A 41 -6.38 6.28 -9.39
CA PRO A 41 -7.75 5.78 -9.29
C PRO A 41 -7.97 4.43 -9.96
N LYS A 42 -7.48 4.25 -11.17
CA LYS A 42 -7.66 3.01 -11.93
C LYS A 42 -6.87 1.84 -11.35
N VAL A 43 -5.68 2.11 -10.84
CA VAL A 43 -4.85 1.09 -10.17
C VAL A 43 -5.53 0.60 -8.89
N ILE A 44 -6.04 1.52 -8.07
CA ILE A 44 -6.77 1.18 -6.84
C ILE A 44 -8.02 0.36 -7.18
N ALA A 45 -8.84 0.83 -8.12
CA ALA A 45 -10.06 0.14 -8.53
C ALA A 45 -9.76 -1.27 -9.05
N ARG A 46 -8.72 -1.42 -9.86
CA ARG A 46 -8.28 -2.72 -10.39
C ARG A 46 -7.83 -3.66 -9.28
N TYR A 47 -7.03 -3.21 -8.35
CA TYR A 47 -6.55 -4.05 -7.24
C TYR A 47 -7.70 -4.47 -6.31
N MET A 48 -8.68 -3.60 -6.11
CA MET A 48 -9.91 -3.94 -5.39
C MET A 48 -10.71 -5.02 -6.11
N GLU A 49 -10.86 -4.90 -7.43
CA GLU A 49 -11.56 -5.89 -8.26
C GLU A 49 -10.85 -7.25 -8.25
N GLU A 50 -9.54 -7.27 -8.43
CA GLU A 50 -8.73 -8.49 -8.37
C GLU A 50 -8.82 -9.19 -7.00
N ALA A 51 -8.85 -8.41 -5.92
CA ALA A 51 -9.03 -8.92 -4.56
C ALA A 51 -10.49 -9.27 -4.23
N LYS A 52 -11.44 -8.91 -5.08
CA LYS A 52 -12.88 -9.04 -4.85
C LYS A 52 -13.36 -8.34 -3.57
N ILE A 53 -12.79 -7.17 -3.31
CA ILE A 53 -13.09 -6.33 -2.14
C ILE A 53 -13.71 -5.02 -2.64
N GLY A 54 -14.99 -4.81 -2.30
CA GLY A 54 -15.70 -3.58 -2.59
C GLY A 54 -15.40 -2.46 -1.58
N THR A 55 -15.90 -1.26 -1.87
CA THR A 55 -15.72 -0.05 -1.05
C THR A 55 -16.16 -0.23 0.40
N ASN A 56 -17.29 -0.88 0.65
CA ASN A 56 -17.79 -1.11 2.00
C ASN A 56 -16.84 -2.00 2.83
N LYS A 57 -16.40 -3.10 2.23
CA LYS A 57 -15.48 -4.04 2.89
C LYS A 57 -14.11 -3.41 3.10
N LEU A 58 -13.59 -2.68 2.11
CA LEU A 58 -12.32 -2.00 2.23
C LEU A 58 -12.36 -0.93 3.33
N SER A 59 -13.46 -0.17 3.43
CA SER A 59 -13.67 0.79 4.51
C SER A 59 -13.60 0.13 5.90
N ARG A 60 -14.24 -1.02 6.07
CA ARG A 60 -14.19 -1.79 7.34
C ARG A 60 -12.80 -2.34 7.64
N LEU A 61 -12.08 -2.82 6.64
CA LEU A 61 -10.75 -3.39 6.82
C LEU A 61 -9.67 -2.34 7.10
N THR A 62 -9.85 -1.12 6.62
CA THR A 62 -8.85 -0.05 6.70
C THR A 62 -9.17 1.01 7.73
N GLY A 63 -10.44 1.23 8.04
CA GLY A 63 -10.90 2.40 8.80
C GLY A 63 -10.95 3.69 7.99
N ILE A 64 -10.70 3.63 6.68
CA ILE A 64 -10.84 4.77 5.78
C ILE A 64 -12.33 4.98 5.50
N PRO A 65 -12.86 6.21 5.59
CA PRO A 65 -14.26 6.48 5.26
C PRO A 65 -14.61 6.02 3.84
N LYS A 66 -15.75 5.37 3.68
CA LYS A 66 -16.23 4.89 2.37
C LYS A 66 -16.22 5.99 1.31
N ALA A 67 -16.67 7.19 1.67
CA ALA A 67 -16.67 8.34 0.77
C ALA A 67 -15.25 8.70 0.28
N THR A 68 -14.24 8.54 1.11
CA THR A 68 -12.84 8.77 0.73
C THR A 68 -12.35 7.70 -0.25
N ILE A 69 -12.67 6.43 -0.01
CA ILE A 69 -12.32 5.34 -0.93
C ILE A 69 -12.99 5.56 -2.31
N THR A 70 -14.26 5.94 -2.30
CA THR A 70 -14.99 6.26 -3.55
C THR A 70 -14.30 7.40 -4.31
N ARG A 71 -13.91 8.47 -3.61
CA ARG A 71 -13.17 9.57 -4.22
C ARG A 71 -11.78 9.16 -4.71
N TYR A 72 -11.11 8.22 -4.04
CA TYR A 72 -9.85 7.66 -4.51
C TYR A 72 -10.02 6.91 -5.84
N CYS A 73 -11.08 6.13 -5.97
CA CYS A 73 -11.40 5.42 -7.21
C CYS A 73 -11.84 6.36 -8.35
N ASN A 74 -12.39 7.53 -8.02
CA ASN A 74 -12.84 8.53 -9.00
C ASN A 74 -11.78 9.61 -9.32
N GLY A 75 -10.68 9.63 -8.59
CA GLY A 75 -9.62 10.64 -8.78
C GLY A 75 -9.98 12.04 -8.29
N THR A 76 -10.98 12.17 -7.41
CA THR A 76 -11.49 13.47 -6.92
C THR A 76 -10.99 13.85 -5.53
N ALA A 77 -10.10 13.06 -4.93
CA ALA A 77 -9.54 13.31 -3.63
C ALA A 77 -8.02 13.42 -3.67
N ARG A 78 -7.47 14.14 -2.69
CA ARG A 78 -6.03 14.15 -2.45
C ARG A 78 -5.63 12.85 -1.74
N TYR A 79 -4.68 12.12 -2.32
CA TYR A 79 -4.20 10.86 -1.76
C TYR A 79 -3.31 11.10 -0.54
N LYS A 80 -3.54 10.32 0.51
CA LYS A 80 -2.66 10.26 1.69
C LYS A 80 -1.84 8.97 1.64
N GLU A 81 -0.54 9.09 1.84
CA GLU A 81 0.37 7.93 1.85
C GLU A 81 -0.06 6.88 2.88
N ASP A 82 -0.42 7.32 4.08
CA ASP A 82 -0.89 6.41 5.15
C ASP A 82 -2.11 5.59 4.72
N TYR A 83 -3.05 6.21 4.03
CA TYR A 83 -4.24 5.51 3.52
C TYR A 83 -3.90 4.53 2.41
N LEU A 84 -2.98 4.87 1.52
CA LEU A 84 -2.51 3.95 0.49
C LEU A 84 -1.76 2.77 1.10
N CYS A 85 -0.95 2.97 2.13
CA CYS A 85 -0.33 1.89 2.89
C CYS A 85 -1.38 0.97 3.52
N ALA A 86 -2.42 1.54 4.15
CA ALA A 86 -3.52 0.76 4.71
C ALA A 86 -4.27 -0.05 3.64
N ILE A 87 -4.49 0.52 2.46
CA ILE A 87 -5.10 -0.19 1.32
C ILE A 87 -4.22 -1.35 0.87
N CYS A 88 -2.91 -1.15 0.75
CA CYS A 88 -1.95 -2.21 0.39
C CYS A 88 -2.02 -3.39 1.36
N VAL A 89 -2.07 -3.11 2.67
CA VAL A 89 -2.16 -4.14 3.70
C VAL A 89 -3.52 -4.86 3.66
N ALA A 90 -4.62 -4.11 3.54
CA ALA A 90 -5.97 -4.66 3.51
C ALA A 90 -6.22 -5.54 2.27
N LEU A 91 -5.71 -5.14 1.12
CA LEU A 91 -5.81 -5.91 -0.12
C LEU A 91 -4.76 -7.02 -0.22
N ARG A 92 -3.86 -7.13 0.75
CA ARG A 92 -2.77 -8.12 0.79
C ARG A 92 -1.97 -8.15 -0.49
N LEU A 93 -1.57 -6.97 -0.96
CA LEU A 93 -0.87 -6.82 -2.22
C LEU A 93 0.53 -7.45 -2.16
N LYS A 94 0.92 -8.09 -3.25
CA LYS A 94 2.31 -8.50 -3.47
C LYS A 94 3.25 -7.28 -3.46
N PRO A 95 4.51 -7.44 -3.06
CA PRO A 95 5.47 -6.33 -3.03
C PRO A 95 5.56 -5.54 -4.33
N ILE A 96 5.50 -6.20 -5.48
CA ILE A 96 5.54 -5.52 -6.78
C ILE A 96 4.33 -4.59 -7.00
N LYS A 97 3.14 -5.02 -6.59
CA LYS A 97 1.92 -4.20 -6.69
C LYS A 97 1.97 -3.02 -5.74
N GLN A 98 2.49 -3.20 -4.54
CA GLN A 98 2.70 -2.12 -3.57
C GLN A 98 3.68 -1.08 -4.11
N ARG A 99 4.81 -1.51 -4.65
CA ARG A 99 5.80 -0.60 -5.27
C ARG A 99 5.19 0.18 -6.43
N TYR A 100 4.38 -0.47 -7.23
CA TYR A 100 3.68 0.18 -8.33
C TYR A 100 2.71 1.25 -7.83
N LEU A 101 1.87 0.93 -6.86
CA LEU A 101 0.88 1.85 -6.29
C LEU A 101 1.53 3.01 -5.54
N LEU A 102 2.44 2.71 -4.60
CA LEU A 102 3.10 3.73 -3.77
C LEU A 102 4.11 4.57 -4.57
N GLY A 103 4.74 3.98 -5.58
CA GLY A 103 5.64 4.68 -6.47
C GLY A 103 4.97 5.79 -7.26
N ARG A 104 3.70 5.63 -7.60
CA ARG A 104 2.90 6.67 -8.26
C ARG A 104 2.70 7.90 -7.37
N LEU A 105 2.52 7.71 -6.08
CA LEU A 105 2.40 8.82 -5.14
C LEU A 105 3.74 9.56 -4.95
N ARG A 106 4.85 8.83 -4.96
CA ARG A 106 6.20 9.40 -4.76
C ARG A 106 6.68 10.29 -5.90
N HIS A 107 6.15 10.14 -7.09
CA HIS A 107 6.40 11.09 -8.17
C HIS A 107 5.87 12.50 -7.88
N HIS A 108 4.93 12.61 -6.94
CA HIS A 108 4.39 13.88 -6.47
C HIS A 108 4.95 14.32 -5.11
N LEU A 109 5.52 13.38 -4.37
CA LEU A 109 6.24 13.66 -3.13
C LEU A 109 7.72 13.47 -3.44
N HIS A 110 8.40 14.55 -3.71
CA HIS A 110 9.86 14.58 -3.89
C HIS A 110 10.56 13.62 -2.93
N ASP A 111 11.50 12.84 -3.47
CA ASP A 111 12.48 11.98 -2.81
C ASP A 111 12.47 12.12 -1.29
N GLY A 112 11.36 11.64 -0.71
CA GLY A 112 11.18 11.71 0.72
C GLY A 112 12.33 10.94 1.32
N ILE A 113 13.13 11.61 2.06
CA ILE A 113 14.01 11.05 3.06
C ILE A 113 13.27 9.83 3.60
N VAL A 114 13.79 8.64 3.29
CA VAL A 114 13.35 7.42 3.97
C VAL A 114 13.79 7.61 5.40
N GLU A 115 12.98 8.32 6.17
CA GLU A 115 13.23 8.50 7.59
C GLU A 115 13.26 7.10 8.19
N HIS A 116 14.42 6.69 8.67
CA HIS A 116 14.61 5.47 9.43
C HIS A 116 14.00 5.65 10.83
N THR A 117 12.68 5.81 10.87
CA THR A 117 11.93 5.96 12.10
C THR A 117 11.33 4.62 12.53
N ILE A 118 11.05 4.47 13.83
CA ILE A 118 10.28 3.32 14.35
C ILE A 118 8.99 3.14 13.56
N ARG A 119 8.31 4.24 13.23
CA ARG A 119 7.08 4.21 12.45
C ARG A 119 7.26 3.61 11.07
N SER A 120 8.27 4.03 10.33
CA SER A 120 8.56 3.51 8.99
C SER A 120 8.96 2.03 9.01
N TYR A 121 9.67 1.60 10.03
CA TYR A 121 10.00 0.19 10.24
C TYR A 121 8.76 -0.69 10.44
N ILE A 122 7.87 -0.27 11.33
CA ILE A 122 6.63 -1.00 11.59
C ILE A 122 5.78 -1.08 10.32
N ILE A 123 5.55 0.03 9.64
CA ILE A 123 4.75 0.06 8.41
C ILE A 123 5.35 -0.87 7.34
N ARG A 124 6.67 -0.82 7.16
CA ARG A 124 7.37 -1.67 6.19
C ARG A 124 7.22 -3.16 6.51
N GLU A 125 7.31 -3.54 7.77
CA GLU A 125 7.11 -4.94 8.19
C GLU A 125 5.72 -5.46 7.79
N TYR A 126 4.67 -4.65 7.97
CA TYR A 126 3.31 -5.02 7.56
C TYR A 126 3.15 -5.02 6.03
N LEU A 127 3.74 -4.08 5.33
CA LEU A 127 3.74 -4.05 3.88
C LEU A 127 4.47 -5.26 3.28
N ASP A 128 5.63 -5.60 3.80
CA ASP A 128 6.44 -6.71 3.29
C ASP A 128 5.80 -8.08 3.59
N GLY A 129 5.09 -8.19 4.71
CA GLY A 129 4.56 -9.45 5.21
C GLY A 129 3.09 -9.73 4.88
N CYS A 130 2.27 -8.72 4.58
CA CYS A 130 0.80 -8.86 4.49
C CYS A 130 0.32 -9.85 3.42
N TYR A 131 1.09 -10.06 2.38
CA TYR A 131 0.75 -11.05 1.35
C TYR A 131 0.94 -12.49 1.84
N TYR A 132 1.89 -12.72 2.73
CA TYR A 132 2.28 -14.04 3.20
C TYR A 132 1.68 -14.44 4.55
N ASP A 133 1.27 -13.46 5.36
CA ASP A 133 0.82 -13.66 6.74
C ASP A 133 -0.52 -12.94 6.97
N ASP A 134 -1.56 -13.75 7.19
CA ASP A 134 -2.94 -13.27 7.38
C ASP A 134 -3.14 -12.51 8.69
N SER A 135 -2.23 -12.65 9.66
CA SER A 135 -2.29 -11.91 10.92
C SER A 135 -1.85 -10.45 10.79
N LEU A 136 -1.13 -10.11 9.72
CA LEU A 136 -0.67 -8.75 9.43
C LEU A 136 -1.79 -7.93 8.80
N THR A 137 -2.68 -7.45 9.64
CA THR A 137 -3.85 -6.63 9.29
C THR A 137 -3.60 -5.14 9.55
N VAL A 138 -4.47 -4.28 9.01
CA VAL A 138 -4.43 -2.84 9.30
C VAL A 138 -4.64 -2.57 10.79
N ILE A 139 -5.57 -3.27 11.43
CA ILE A 139 -5.81 -3.15 12.87
C ILE A 139 -4.55 -3.48 13.66
N ALA A 140 -3.90 -4.61 13.38
CA ALA A 140 -2.67 -5.02 14.04
C ALA A 140 -1.54 -3.99 13.84
N CYS A 141 -1.43 -3.44 12.63
CA CYS A 141 -0.47 -2.37 12.34
C CYS A 141 -0.76 -1.11 13.17
N ASN A 142 -1.99 -0.66 13.17
CA ASN A 142 -2.40 0.53 13.92
C ASN A 142 -2.20 0.36 15.42
N ASP A 143 -2.54 -0.80 15.97
CA ASP A 143 -2.33 -1.11 17.40
C ASP A 143 -0.84 -1.09 17.76
N ARG A 144 0.00 -1.67 16.91
CA ARG A 144 1.44 -1.67 17.13
C ARG A 144 2.07 -0.28 17.01
N LEU A 145 1.63 0.53 16.05
CA LEU A 145 2.06 1.93 15.91
C LEU A 145 1.67 2.71 17.17
N LYS A 146 0.42 2.59 17.61
CA LYS A 146 -0.08 3.25 18.83
C LYS A 146 0.69 2.81 20.07
N ALA A 147 0.98 1.52 20.22
CA ALA A 147 1.76 0.98 21.34
C ALA A 147 3.20 1.54 21.39
N ASN A 148 3.74 1.95 20.26
CA ASN A 148 5.06 2.59 20.16
C ASN A 148 5.00 4.12 20.20
N GLY A 149 3.84 4.70 20.50
CA GLY A 149 3.67 6.16 20.65
C GLY A 149 3.78 6.95 19.34
N VAL A 150 3.59 6.28 18.20
CA VAL A 150 3.62 6.91 16.88
C VAL A 150 2.24 6.89 16.22
N PRO A 151 1.95 7.83 15.30
CA PRO A 151 0.64 7.90 14.66
C PRO A 151 0.29 6.63 13.89
N PRO A 152 -0.93 6.08 14.04
CA PRO A 152 -1.42 4.97 13.23
C PRO A 152 -1.65 5.40 11.77
N LEU A 153 -1.82 4.42 10.87
CA LEU A 153 -2.19 4.67 9.48
C LEU A 153 -3.61 5.23 9.36
N THR A 154 -4.52 4.68 10.17
CA THR A 154 -5.92 5.08 10.27
C THR A 154 -6.38 5.02 11.72
N LYS A 155 -7.61 5.45 11.98
CA LYS A 155 -8.18 5.41 13.33
C LYS A 155 -8.66 4.02 13.78
N LEU A 156 -8.68 3.05 12.88
CA LEU A 156 -9.18 1.71 13.18
C LEU A 156 -8.20 0.94 14.07
N THR A 157 -8.65 0.62 15.27
CA THR A 157 -7.91 -0.16 16.26
C THR A 157 -8.76 -1.30 16.82
N SER A 158 -8.15 -2.26 17.49
CA SER A 158 -8.88 -3.36 18.16
C SER A 158 -9.86 -2.88 19.22
N GLU A 159 -9.56 -1.78 19.91
CA GLU A 159 -10.46 -1.18 20.89
C GLU A 159 -11.77 -0.65 20.25
N MET A 160 -11.71 -0.19 19.00
CA MET A 160 -12.89 0.30 18.29
C MET A 160 -13.74 -0.83 17.72
N GLU A 161 -13.12 -1.93 17.33
CA GLU A 161 -13.81 -3.12 16.80
C GLU A 161 -14.67 -3.79 17.88
N GLY A 162 -14.24 -3.79 19.14
CA GLY A 162 -14.99 -4.33 20.28
C GLY A 162 -16.18 -3.50 20.73
N ARG A 163 -16.42 -2.30 20.16
CA ARG A 163 -17.51 -1.37 20.51
C ARG A 163 -18.70 -1.41 19.52
N GLN A 164 -18.62 -2.26 18.53
CA GLN A 164 -19.74 -2.45 17.57
C GLN A 164 -20.70 -3.55 18.01
#